data_ce99247faf3c27fafa1702e05040f345
#
_entry.id   ce99247faf3c27fafa1702e05040f345
#
_cell.length_a   1.000
_cell.length_b   1.000
_cell.length_c   1.000
_cell.angle_alpha   90.00
_cell.angle_beta   90.00
_cell.angle_gamma   90.00
#
_symmetry.space_group_name_H-M   'P 1'
#
loop_
_entity.id
_entity.type
_entity.pdbx_description
1 polymer ?
#
loop_
_entity_poly.entity_id
_entity_poly.type
_entity_poly.pdbx_seq_one_letter_code
_entity_poly.pdbx_strand_id
1 'polypeptide(L)'
;MLIATLPTAVSDESFRIAESIIKHRDIQAVRYNTGGDSPYAAKEILGKLKVIADHHRKILYVDLEGRQTRVAVWTPQSRGSVILNRQFEIQLPGMIYFRKAGWCEIVNADIKNSKLYFRSKQMPDEYFLGEGQSVHVVANKFIIKGCLGGRDHEFVKAAAELGIDQFMLSFVESFDDCLEVEELFATFTEPKTNPDSCSKSNHSKEWNCCESTAH
;
A
#
# COMPACT_ATOMS: atom_id res chain seq x y z
N MET A 1 20.86 -0.09 11.60
CA MET A 1 20.48 0.77 10.46
C MET A 1 19.31 1.63 10.88
N LEU A 2 19.36 2.95 10.66
CA LEU A 2 18.24 3.86 10.92
C LEU A 2 17.53 4.14 9.58
N ILE A 3 16.23 3.82 9.52
CA ILE A 3 15.36 4.07 8.37
C ILE A 3 14.37 5.18 8.74
N ALA A 4 14.28 6.23 7.94
CA ALA A 4 13.32 7.29 8.16
C ALA A 4 12.17 7.22 7.14
N THR A 5 10.93 7.39 7.60
CA THR A 5 9.78 7.52 6.72
C THR A 5 9.70 8.94 6.18
N LEU A 6 9.59 9.06 4.86
CA LEU A 6 9.43 10.33 4.17
C LEU A 6 7.96 10.82 4.24
N PRO A 7 7.72 12.14 4.19
CA PRO A 7 6.36 12.66 4.10
C PRO A 7 5.70 12.27 2.78
N THR A 8 4.36 12.18 2.78
CA THR A 8 3.59 12.02 1.55
C THR A 8 3.85 13.20 0.60
N ALA A 9 4.10 12.92 -0.67
CA ALA A 9 4.40 13.91 -1.69
C ALA A 9 3.12 14.64 -2.12
N VAL A 10 2.74 15.69 -1.39
CA VAL A 10 1.52 16.49 -1.66
C VAL A 10 1.82 17.88 -2.23
N SER A 11 3.07 18.34 -2.13
CA SER A 11 3.51 19.68 -2.56
C SER A 11 5.03 19.72 -2.71
N ASP A 12 5.55 20.78 -3.29
CA ASP A 12 7.01 21.02 -3.35
C ASP A 12 7.64 21.14 -1.95
N GLU A 13 6.90 21.62 -0.96
CA GLU A 13 7.36 21.67 0.43
C GLU A 13 7.57 20.28 1.00
N SER A 14 6.69 19.31 0.70
CA SER A 14 6.89 17.94 1.14
C SER A 14 8.16 17.30 0.56
N PHE A 15 8.55 17.65 -0.68
CA PHE A 15 9.83 17.22 -1.26
C PHE A 15 11.03 17.89 -0.59
N ARG A 16 10.94 19.16 -0.19
CA ARG A 16 12.01 19.84 0.57
C ARG A 16 12.22 19.20 1.94
N ILE A 17 11.12 18.84 2.62
CA ILE A 17 11.20 18.11 3.89
C ILE A 17 11.83 16.72 3.67
N ALA A 18 11.41 15.99 2.63
CA ALA A 18 11.99 14.70 2.28
C ALA A 18 13.51 14.83 2.02
N GLU A 19 13.93 15.84 1.26
CA GLU A 19 15.34 16.13 1.00
C GLU A 19 16.11 16.39 2.30
N SER A 20 15.58 17.19 3.22
CA SER A 20 16.23 17.47 4.51
C SER A 20 16.42 16.20 5.34
N ILE A 21 15.45 15.28 5.32
CA ILE A 21 15.54 13.96 5.99
C ILE A 21 16.61 13.11 5.33
N ILE A 22 16.60 12.99 3.99
CA ILE A 22 17.55 12.18 3.23
C ILE A 22 19.00 12.63 3.47
N LYS A 23 19.24 13.95 3.56
CA LYS A 23 20.55 14.54 3.83
C LYS A 23 21.10 14.24 5.23
N HIS A 24 20.26 13.84 6.18
CA HIS A 24 20.71 13.66 7.56
C HIS A 24 21.72 12.52 7.68
N ARG A 25 22.87 12.81 8.32
CA ARG A 25 24.03 11.91 8.37
C ARG A 25 23.75 10.55 9.04
N ASP A 26 22.87 10.52 10.05
CA ASP A 26 22.59 9.32 10.84
C ASP A 26 21.55 8.39 10.18
N ILE A 27 20.89 8.84 9.10
CA ILE A 27 19.95 8.04 8.33
C ILE A 27 20.73 7.27 7.27
N GLN A 28 20.55 5.95 7.20
CA GLN A 28 21.17 5.10 6.19
C GLN A 28 20.21 4.77 5.06
N ALA A 29 18.92 4.74 5.34
CA ALA A 29 17.89 4.44 4.36
C ALA A 29 16.63 5.28 4.61
N VAL A 30 15.84 5.45 3.57
CA VAL A 30 14.56 6.15 3.65
C VAL A 30 13.45 5.29 3.06
N ARG A 31 12.25 5.44 3.59
CA ARG A 31 11.06 4.71 3.20
C ARG A 31 9.99 5.69 2.70
N TYR A 32 9.52 5.50 1.48
CA TYR A 32 8.35 6.20 0.97
C TYR A 32 7.12 5.30 1.05
N ASN A 33 6.11 5.71 1.85
CA ASN A 33 4.85 4.98 1.98
C ASN A 33 3.91 5.35 0.83
N THR A 34 3.53 4.36 0.02
CA THR A 34 2.69 4.55 -1.16
C THR A 34 1.22 4.82 -0.85
N GLY A 35 0.78 4.56 0.39
CA GLY A 35 -0.62 4.66 0.80
C GLY A 35 -1.16 6.08 1.00
N GLY A 36 -0.33 7.11 0.89
CA GLY A 36 -0.77 8.50 1.02
C GLY A 36 -1.27 9.08 -0.31
N ASP A 37 -2.37 9.82 -0.30
CA ASP A 37 -2.85 10.50 -1.49
C ASP A 37 -1.87 11.57 -1.95
N SER A 38 -1.60 11.60 -3.26
CA SER A 38 -0.66 12.53 -3.88
C SER A 38 -1.21 13.00 -5.23
N PRO A 39 -1.04 14.29 -5.57
CA PRO A 39 -1.37 14.81 -6.90
C PRO A 39 -0.32 14.42 -7.96
N TYR A 40 0.83 13.87 -7.54
CA TYR A 40 1.92 13.49 -8.43
C TYR A 40 1.82 12.01 -8.81
N ALA A 41 2.22 11.67 -10.03
CA ALA A 41 2.31 10.29 -10.48
C ALA A 41 3.43 9.52 -9.74
N ALA A 42 3.27 8.20 -9.56
CA ALA A 42 4.25 7.35 -8.87
C ALA A 42 5.68 7.52 -9.42
N LYS A 43 5.83 7.58 -10.75
CA LYS A 43 7.13 7.76 -11.42
C LYS A 43 7.76 9.12 -11.12
N GLU A 44 6.97 10.17 -11.04
CA GLU A 44 7.46 11.51 -10.70
C GLU A 44 7.95 11.56 -9.26
N ILE A 45 7.17 10.99 -8.32
CA ILE A 45 7.53 10.92 -6.91
C ILE A 45 8.85 10.15 -6.74
N LEU A 46 8.88 8.91 -7.22
CA LEU A 46 10.05 8.06 -7.04
C LEU A 46 11.27 8.60 -7.77
N GLY A 47 11.10 9.22 -8.95
CA GLY A 47 12.20 9.84 -9.68
C GLY A 47 12.87 10.98 -8.92
N LYS A 48 12.07 11.90 -8.34
CA LYS A 48 12.59 12.99 -7.50
C LYS A 48 13.32 12.45 -6.26
N LEU A 49 12.70 11.50 -5.55
CA LEU A 49 13.26 10.92 -4.33
C LEU A 49 14.54 10.11 -4.62
N LYS A 50 14.57 9.35 -5.71
CA LYS A 50 15.74 8.56 -6.10
C LYS A 50 16.95 9.43 -6.40
N VAL A 51 16.78 10.50 -7.17
CA VAL A 51 17.88 11.43 -7.48
C VAL A 51 18.54 11.96 -6.20
N ILE A 52 17.73 12.34 -5.20
CA ILE A 52 18.22 12.84 -3.92
C ILE A 52 18.88 11.71 -3.12
N ALA A 53 18.24 10.55 -3.04
CA ALA A 53 18.76 9.39 -2.29
C ALA A 53 20.10 8.90 -2.86
N ASP A 54 20.22 8.78 -4.19
CA ASP A 54 21.46 8.37 -4.87
C ASP A 54 22.58 9.37 -4.61
N HIS A 55 22.29 10.68 -4.72
CA HIS A 55 23.27 11.75 -4.43
C HIS A 55 23.85 11.64 -3.02
N HIS A 56 23.01 11.27 -2.04
CA HIS A 56 23.42 11.12 -0.65
C HIS A 56 23.78 9.67 -0.27
N ARG A 57 23.84 8.77 -1.23
CA ARG A 57 24.16 7.34 -1.04
C ARG A 57 23.25 6.67 -0.02
N LYS A 58 21.94 6.95 -0.08
CA LYS A 58 20.92 6.37 0.78
C LYS A 58 20.11 5.33 0.01
N ILE A 59 19.68 4.28 0.71
CA ILE A 59 18.76 3.29 0.15
C ILE A 59 17.35 3.88 0.19
N LEU A 60 16.64 3.81 -0.94
CA LEU A 60 15.22 4.20 -1.02
C LEU A 60 14.36 2.93 -1.05
N TYR A 61 13.57 2.73 -0.01
CA TYR A 61 12.55 1.69 0.04
C TYR A 61 11.21 2.23 -0.43
N VAL A 62 10.54 1.46 -1.29
CA VAL A 62 9.14 1.68 -1.68
C VAL A 62 8.28 0.78 -0.81
N ASP A 63 7.48 1.39 0.08
CA ASP A 63 6.62 0.65 1.01
C ASP A 63 5.21 0.52 0.44
N LEU A 64 4.90 -0.68 -0.04
CA LEU A 64 3.65 -1.05 -0.68
C LEU A 64 2.54 -1.27 0.37
N GLU A 65 1.30 -0.92 0.00
CA GLU A 65 0.15 -1.05 0.89
C GLU A 65 -0.20 -2.51 1.21
N GLY A 66 0.09 -3.42 0.29
CA GLY A 66 -0.25 -4.83 0.45
C GLY A 66 -1.75 -5.03 0.63
N ARG A 67 -2.15 -5.86 1.61
CA ARG A 67 -3.56 -6.19 1.89
C ARG A 67 -4.33 -5.11 2.65
N GLN A 68 -3.80 -3.90 2.80
CA GLN A 68 -4.48 -2.84 3.52
C GLN A 68 -5.82 -2.49 2.88
N THR A 69 -6.89 -2.52 3.69
CA THR A 69 -8.22 -2.09 3.27
C THR A 69 -8.43 -0.61 3.55
N ARG A 70 -8.97 0.09 2.55
CA ARG A 70 -9.30 1.51 2.61
C ARG A 70 -10.69 1.77 2.04
N VAL A 71 -11.26 2.90 2.40
CA VAL A 71 -12.45 3.44 1.74
C VAL A 71 -12.08 3.82 0.30
N ALA A 72 -12.75 3.23 -0.68
CA ALA A 72 -12.47 3.48 -2.09
C ALA A 72 -13.14 4.74 -2.63
N VAL A 73 -14.30 5.09 -2.06
CA VAL A 73 -15.10 6.22 -2.53
C VAL A 73 -15.66 6.95 -1.32
N TRP A 74 -15.50 8.26 -1.32
CA TRP A 74 -16.08 9.10 -0.30
C TRP A 74 -17.60 8.87 -0.18
N THR A 75 -18.07 8.55 1.01
CA THR A 75 -19.47 8.18 1.25
C THR A 75 -19.98 8.88 2.50
N PRO A 76 -21.12 9.58 2.44
CA PRO A 76 -21.78 10.07 3.63
C PRO A 76 -22.16 8.88 4.51
N GLN A 77 -21.84 8.97 5.77
CA GLN A 77 -22.11 7.92 6.75
C GLN A 77 -23.60 7.59 6.88
N SER A 78 -24.49 8.56 6.73
CA SER A 78 -25.95 8.38 6.75
C SER A 78 -26.46 7.28 5.81
N ARG A 79 -25.66 6.90 4.81
CA ARG A 79 -25.97 5.76 3.92
C ARG A 79 -25.72 4.39 4.56
N GLY A 80 -25.03 4.31 5.71
CA GLY A 80 -24.74 3.05 6.40
C GLY A 80 -24.00 2.03 5.53
N SER A 81 -23.18 2.50 4.59
CA SER A 81 -22.43 1.62 3.68
C SER A 81 -21.10 2.23 3.27
N VAL A 82 -20.11 1.38 2.91
CA VAL A 82 -18.80 1.78 2.43
C VAL A 82 -18.37 0.85 1.30
N ILE A 83 -17.67 1.39 0.31
CA ILE A 83 -16.99 0.62 -0.75
C ILE A 83 -15.51 0.55 -0.37
N LEU A 84 -14.95 -0.66 -0.37
CA LEU A 84 -13.55 -0.90 -0.09
C LEU A 84 -12.73 -0.91 -1.38
N ASN A 85 -11.47 -0.50 -1.28
CA ASN A 85 -10.51 -0.49 -2.40
C ASN A 85 -10.04 -1.90 -2.82
N ARG A 86 -10.51 -2.96 -2.13
CA ARG A 86 -10.13 -4.35 -2.35
C ARG A 86 -11.35 -5.22 -2.55
N GLN A 87 -11.22 -6.22 -3.40
CA GLN A 87 -12.16 -7.33 -3.43
C GLN A 87 -11.92 -8.24 -2.23
N PHE A 88 -12.98 -8.73 -1.64
CA PHE A 88 -12.90 -9.57 -0.45
C PHE A 88 -13.94 -10.70 -0.47
N GLU A 89 -13.73 -11.67 0.40
CA GLU A 89 -14.73 -12.62 0.87
C GLU A 89 -15.01 -12.38 2.33
N ILE A 90 -16.25 -12.49 2.75
CA ILE A 90 -16.66 -12.31 4.16
C ILE A 90 -17.70 -13.30 4.56
N GLN A 91 -17.60 -13.78 5.82
CA GLN A 91 -18.63 -14.57 6.49
C GLN A 91 -19.06 -13.83 7.75
N LEU A 92 -20.31 -13.39 7.77
CA LEU A 92 -20.91 -12.70 8.92
C LEU A 92 -21.20 -13.69 10.08
N PRO A 93 -21.27 -13.22 11.34
CA PRO A 93 -21.22 -11.82 11.75
C PRO A 93 -19.82 -11.20 11.66
N GLY A 94 -19.79 -9.87 11.59
CA GLY A 94 -18.55 -9.12 11.53
C GLY A 94 -18.71 -7.68 12.00
N MET A 95 -17.57 -7.03 12.23
CA MET A 95 -17.43 -5.66 12.65
C MET A 95 -16.48 -4.92 11.74
N ILE A 96 -16.73 -3.64 11.51
CA ILE A 96 -15.82 -2.74 10.80
C ILE A 96 -15.46 -1.56 11.70
N TYR A 97 -14.17 -1.23 11.75
CA TYR A 97 -13.66 -0.11 12.53
C TYR A 97 -13.29 1.07 11.65
N PHE A 98 -13.75 2.24 12.02
CA PHE A 98 -13.40 3.52 11.43
C PHE A 98 -12.68 4.39 12.46
N ARG A 99 -11.50 4.90 12.11
CA ARG A 99 -10.56 5.57 13.03
C ARG A 99 -11.20 6.63 13.96
N LYS A 100 -12.22 7.35 13.52
CA LYS A 100 -12.87 8.39 14.33
C LYS A 100 -14.27 7.99 14.84
N ALA A 101 -14.83 6.93 14.29
CA ALA A 101 -16.21 6.52 14.55
C ALA A 101 -16.31 5.22 15.36
N GLY A 102 -15.20 4.54 15.59
CA GLY A 102 -15.17 3.28 16.33
C GLY A 102 -15.69 2.09 15.55
N TRP A 103 -16.15 1.08 16.28
CA TRP A 103 -16.65 -0.18 15.76
C TRP A 103 -18.11 -0.09 15.35
N CYS A 104 -18.42 -0.60 14.15
CA CYS A 104 -19.77 -0.72 13.61
C CYS A 104 -20.07 -2.17 13.26
N GLU A 105 -21.30 -2.62 13.47
CA GLU A 105 -21.73 -3.95 13.08
C GLU A 105 -21.93 -4.04 11.56
N ILE A 106 -21.34 -5.04 10.92
CA ILE A 106 -21.58 -5.32 9.50
C ILE A 106 -22.90 -6.11 9.40
N VAL A 107 -23.88 -5.54 8.73
CA VAL A 107 -25.22 -6.14 8.61
C VAL A 107 -25.43 -6.86 7.28
N ASN A 108 -24.66 -6.47 6.23
CA ASN A 108 -24.72 -7.09 4.92
C ASN A 108 -23.45 -6.79 4.12
N ALA A 109 -23.18 -7.55 3.06
CA ALA A 109 -22.07 -7.37 2.15
C ALA A 109 -22.49 -7.62 0.70
N ASP A 110 -22.09 -6.72 -0.18
CA ASP A 110 -22.14 -6.91 -1.63
C ASP A 110 -20.72 -7.15 -2.13
N ILE A 111 -20.33 -8.44 -2.14
CA ILE A 111 -18.97 -8.87 -2.48
C ILE A 111 -18.59 -8.45 -3.90
N LYS A 112 -19.54 -8.48 -4.85
CA LYS A 112 -19.31 -8.14 -6.26
C LYS A 112 -18.85 -6.69 -6.42
N ASN A 113 -19.41 -5.78 -5.61
CA ASN A 113 -19.13 -4.36 -5.66
C ASN A 113 -18.18 -3.90 -4.55
N SER A 114 -17.54 -4.83 -3.83
CA SER A 114 -16.64 -4.57 -2.69
C SER A 114 -17.28 -3.67 -1.62
N LYS A 115 -18.59 -3.84 -1.39
CA LYS A 115 -19.38 -2.95 -0.54
C LYS A 115 -19.82 -3.65 0.74
N LEU A 116 -19.62 -2.98 1.88
CA LEU A 116 -20.12 -3.39 3.18
C LEU A 116 -21.24 -2.45 3.63
N TYR A 117 -22.29 -3.04 4.21
CA TYR A 117 -23.37 -2.31 4.87
C TYR A 117 -23.19 -2.49 6.37
N PHE A 118 -23.27 -1.38 7.11
CA PHE A 118 -23.04 -1.40 8.55
C PHE A 118 -24.07 -0.58 9.31
N ARG A 119 -24.23 -0.91 10.58
CA ARG A 119 -25.05 -0.19 11.54
C ARG A 119 -24.14 0.41 12.61
N SER A 120 -24.24 1.72 12.81
CA SER A 120 -23.58 2.38 13.92
C SER A 120 -24.59 2.85 14.95
N LYS A 121 -24.28 2.62 16.22
CA LYS A 121 -25.04 3.16 17.35
C LYS A 121 -24.50 4.50 17.85
N GLN A 122 -23.31 4.91 17.41
CA GLN A 122 -22.53 6.00 18.04
C GLN A 122 -21.91 7.00 17.05
N MET A 123 -22.20 6.89 15.78
CA MET A 123 -21.61 7.82 14.82
C MET A 123 -22.36 9.14 14.80
N PRO A 124 -21.68 10.30 14.87
CA PRO A 124 -22.30 11.60 14.63
C PRO A 124 -22.86 11.67 13.19
N ASP A 125 -24.02 12.29 13.00
CA ASP A 125 -24.68 12.41 11.69
C ASP A 125 -23.81 13.13 10.63
N GLU A 126 -22.82 13.92 11.07
CA GLU A 126 -21.91 14.70 10.22
C GLU A 126 -20.61 13.98 9.89
N TYR A 127 -20.42 12.70 10.30
CA TYR A 127 -19.19 11.99 10.01
C TYR A 127 -19.15 11.47 8.57
N PHE A 128 -18.09 11.83 7.86
CA PHE A 128 -17.85 11.35 6.50
C PHE A 128 -16.70 10.35 6.45
N LEU A 129 -16.93 9.27 5.71
CA LEU A 129 -15.91 8.28 5.39
C LEU A 129 -15.15 8.79 4.16
N GLY A 130 -13.96 9.36 4.40
CA GLY A 130 -13.10 9.91 3.35
C GLY A 130 -12.46 8.80 2.51
N GLU A 131 -12.33 9.04 1.21
CA GLU A 131 -11.52 8.22 0.32
C GLU A 131 -10.08 8.09 0.88
N GLY A 132 -9.48 6.91 0.73
CA GLY A 132 -8.14 6.62 1.27
C GLY A 132 -8.11 6.33 2.78
N GLN A 133 -9.20 6.56 3.53
CA GLN A 133 -9.23 6.25 4.96
C GLN A 133 -9.08 4.75 5.19
N SER A 134 -8.11 4.36 6.03
CA SER A 134 -7.95 2.97 6.46
C SER A 134 -9.13 2.48 7.26
N VAL A 135 -9.56 1.25 7.00
CA VAL A 135 -10.58 0.54 7.78
C VAL A 135 -10.02 -0.78 8.25
N HIS A 136 -10.55 -1.28 9.37
CA HIS A 136 -10.22 -2.60 9.87
C HIS A 136 -11.50 -3.42 9.97
N VAL A 137 -11.49 -4.63 9.39
CA VAL A 137 -12.63 -5.55 9.36
C VAL A 137 -12.29 -6.79 10.17
N VAL A 138 -13.18 -7.16 11.08
CA VAL A 138 -13.10 -8.41 11.84
C VAL A 138 -14.41 -9.18 11.62
N ALA A 139 -14.30 -10.41 11.13
CA ALA A 139 -15.44 -11.29 10.89
C ALA A 139 -15.03 -12.75 11.12
N ASN A 140 -16.00 -13.68 11.10
CA ASN A 140 -15.70 -15.10 11.20
C ASN A 140 -14.73 -15.56 10.10
N LYS A 141 -14.87 -15.00 8.91
CA LYS A 141 -13.94 -15.12 7.80
C LYS A 141 -13.90 -13.78 7.07
N PHE A 142 -12.71 -13.20 6.88
CA PHE A 142 -12.50 -12.05 6.04
C PHE A 142 -11.19 -12.25 5.27
N ILE A 143 -11.27 -12.36 3.96
CA ILE A 143 -10.14 -12.64 3.09
C ILE A 143 -10.09 -11.58 2.00
N ILE A 144 -8.98 -10.90 1.87
CA ILE A 144 -8.69 -9.96 0.78
C ILE A 144 -8.16 -10.76 -0.41
N LYS A 145 -8.70 -10.51 -1.60
CA LYS A 145 -8.25 -11.16 -2.84
C LYS A 145 -7.03 -10.44 -3.41
N GLY A 146 -5.95 -11.19 -3.57
CA GLY A 146 -4.64 -10.68 -4.00
C GLY A 146 -3.96 -9.86 -2.91
N CYS A 147 -2.64 -9.74 -2.98
CA CYS A 147 -1.88 -8.91 -2.06
C CYS A 147 -1.79 -7.47 -2.59
N LEU A 148 -1.45 -7.29 -3.86
CA LEU A 148 -1.18 -5.99 -4.44
C LEU A 148 -2.45 -5.30 -4.97
N GLY A 149 -2.59 -4.00 -4.74
CA GLY A 149 -3.62 -3.15 -5.31
C GLY A 149 -3.17 -2.42 -6.57
N GLY A 150 -4.11 -1.75 -7.25
CA GLY A 150 -3.78 -0.97 -8.45
C GLY A 150 -2.68 0.06 -8.20
N ARG A 151 -2.70 0.71 -7.04
CA ARG A 151 -1.66 1.66 -6.63
C ARG A 151 -0.30 0.99 -6.43
N ASP A 152 -0.26 -0.20 -5.81
CA ASP A 152 0.97 -0.96 -5.66
C ASP A 152 1.56 -1.31 -7.02
N HIS A 153 0.72 -1.72 -7.99
CA HIS A 153 1.15 -2.00 -9.37
C HIS A 153 1.78 -0.77 -10.05
N GLU A 154 1.20 0.42 -9.86
CA GLU A 154 1.75 1.67 -10.40
C GLU A 154 3.13 1.97 -9.80
N PHE A 155 3.30 1.81 -8.49
CA PHE A 155 4.56 2.07 -7.81
C PHE A 155 5.63 1.02 -8.14
N VAL A 156 5.28 -0.27 -8.23
CA VAL A 156 6.20 -1.33 -8.65
C VAL A 156 6.68 -1.11 -10.08
N LYS A 157 5.78 -0.75 -11.01
CA LYS A 157 6.15 -0.39 -12.38
C LYS A 157 7.09 0.81 -12.41
N ALA A 158 6.75 1.88 -11.71
CA ALA A 158 7.59 3.08 -11.65
C ALA A 158 8.97 2.80 -11.05
N ALA A 159 9.04 1.97 -10.00
CA ALA A 159 10.29 1.54 -9.38
C ALA A 159 11.16 0.76 -10.36
N ALA A 160 10.59 -0.20 -11.09
CA ALA A 160 11.29 -0.98 -12.10
C ALA A 160 11.87 -0.09 -13.21
N GLU A 161 11.07 0.85 -13.73
CA GLU A 161 11.53 1.80 -14.76
C GLU A 161 12.67 2.72 -14.28
N LEU A 162 12.76 2.98 -12.97
CA LEU A 162 13.79 3.82 -12.36
C LEU A 162 14.96 3.02 -11.78
N GLY A 163 14.95 1.70 -11.86
CA GLY A 163 15.96 0.82 -11.26
C GLY A 163 15.97 0.86 -9.73
N ILE A 164 14.80 0.98 -9.10
CA ILE A 164 14.60 0.83 -7.65
C ILE A 164 14.11 -0.61 -7.43
N ASP A 165 14.85 -1.39 -6.66
CA ASP A 165 14.59 -2.80 -6.40
C ASP A 165 14.39 -3.12 -4.90
N GLN A 166 14.27 -2.09 -4.09
CA GLN A 166 14.08 -2.22 -2.64
C GLN A 166 12.63 -1.95 -2.26
N PHE A 167 11.93 -3.00 -1.85
CA PHE A 167 10.53 -2.90 -1.44
C PHE A 167 10.36 -3.26 0.03
N MET A 168 9.36 -2.67 0.66
CA MET A 168 8.74 -3.12 1.89
C MET A 168 7.29 -3.45 1.57
N LEU A 169 6.77 -4.51 2.13
CA LEU A 169 5.39 -4.92 1.94
C LEU A 169 4.67 -4.90 3.28
N SER A 170 3.59 -4.11 3.35
CA SER A 170 2.75 -4.04 4.55
C SER A 170 1.65 -5.10 4.52
N PHE A 171 1.17 -5.53 5.70
CA PHE A 171 0.07 -6.49 5.85
C PHE A 171 0.32 -7.84 5.15
N VAL A 172 1.52 -8.37 5.28
CA VAL A 172 1.89 -9.68 4.76
C VAL A 172 1.19 -10.78 5.58
N GLU A 173 0.48 -11.67 4.91
CA GLU A 173 -0.19 -12.83 5.52
C GLU A 173 0.52 -14.15 5.19
N SER A 174 1.23 -14.19 4.06
CA SER A 174 1.94 -15.39 3.61
C SER A 174 3.19 -15.03 2.79
N PHE A 175 4.05 -16.03 2.58
CA PHE A 175 5.18 -15.88 1.67
C PHE A 175 4.76 -15.61 0.21
N ASP A 176 3.59 -16.12 -0.19
CA ASP A 176 3.05 -15.89 -1.54
C ASP A 176 2.80 -14.39 -1.80
N ASP A 177 2.54 -13.59 -0.77
CA ASP A 177 2.41 -12.15 -0.90
C ASP A 177 3.74 -11.49 -1.33
N CYS A 178 4.86 -12.01 -0.84
CA CYS A 178 6.19 -11.54 -1.27
C CYS A 178 6.49 -11.98 -2.70
N LEU A 179 6.13 -13.21 -3.07
CA LEU A 179 6.29 -13.71 -4.44
C LEU A 179 5.48 -12.89 -5.44
N GLU A 180 4.25 -12.45 -5.08
CA GLU A 180 3.42 -11.59 -5.94
C GLU A 180 4.14 -10.27 -6.30
N VAL A 181 4.90 -9.68 -5.35
CA VAL A 181 5.73 -8.48 -5.62
C VAL A 181 6.88 -8.82 -6.56
N GLU A 182 7.59 -9.92 -6.33
CA GLU A 182 8.71 -10.36 -7.18
C GLU A 182 8.26 -10.60 -8.61
N GLU A 183 7.19 -11.37 -8.78
CA GLU A 183 6.62 -11.68 -10.09
C GLU A 183 6.18 -10.42 -10.82
N LEU A 184 5.50 -9.51 -10.13
CA LEU A 184 5.08 -8.24 -10.71
C LEU A 184 6.30 -7.40 -11.14
N PHE A 185 7.33 -7.29 -10.30
CA PHE A 185 8.54 -6.54 -10.59
C PHE A 185 9.29 -7.15 -11.80
N ALA A 186 9.38 -8.49 -11.86
CA ALA A 186 10.00 -9.21 -12.96
C ALA A 186 9.33 -8.90 -14.30
N THR A 187 8.00 -8.72 -14.34
CA THR A 187 7.28 -8.39 -15.58
C THR A 187 7.76 -7.08 -16.25
N PHE A 188 8.35 -6.17 -15.46
CA PHE A 188 8.84 -4.87 -15.94
C PHE A 188 10.35 -4.81 -16.13
N THR A 189 11.12 -5.73 -15.53
CA THR A 189 12.59 -5.71 -15.55
C THR A 189 13.19 -6.77 -16.44
N GLU A 190 12.51 -7.88 -16.67
CA GLU A 190 13.00 -8.91 -17.56
C GLU A 190 12.92 -8.44 -19.02
N PRO A 191 14.00 -8.60 -19.81
CA PRO A 191 13.95 -8.36 -21.24
C PRO A 191 12.87 -9.29 -21.81
N LYS A 192 11.92 -8.74 -22.58
CA LYS A 192 10.94 -9.54 -23.33
C LYS A 192 11.71 -10.47 -24.23
N THR A 193 12.01 -11.67 -23.73
CA THR A 193 12.67 -12.71 -24.53
C THR A 193 11.73 -13.08 -25.67
N ASN A 194 12.25 -12.99 -26.89
CA ASN A 194 11.65 -13.69 -28.02
C ASN A 194 11.47 -15.16 -27.59
N PRO A 195 10.36 -15.82 -27.93
CA PRO A 195 10.03 -17.16 -27.45
C PRO A 195 11.06 -18.26 -27.85
N ASP A 196 12.13 -17.91 -28.53
CA ASP A 196 13.14 -18.88 -29.08
C ASP A 196 14.43 -19.01 -28.26
N SER A 197 14.57 -18.39 -27.06
CA SER A 197 15.80 -18.54 -26.25
C SER A 197 15.51 -18.91 -24.80
N CYS A 198 15.54 -20.20 -24.50
CA CYS A 198 15.49 -20.77 -23.17
C CYS A 198 16.87 -20.80 -22.51
N SER A 199 17.16 -19.96 -21.53
CA SER A 199 18.25 -20.19 -20.57
C SER A 199 17.86 -19.69 -19.19
N LYS A 200 17.81 -20.62 -18.23
CA LYS A 200 17.52 -20.43 -16.82
C LYS A 200 18.71 -19.76 -16.14
N SER A 201 18.53 -18.58 -15.57
CA SER A 201 19.48 -18.03 -14.59
C SER A 201 18.80 -17.89 -13.23
N ASN A 202 19.28 -18.65 -12.25
CA ASN A 202 18.92 -18.53 -10.84
C ASN A 202 19.57 -17.28 -10.25
N HIS A 203 18.76 -16.32 -9.81
CA HIS A 203 19.21 -15.28 -8.89
C HIS A 203 18.27 -15.27 -7.68
N SER A 204 18.76 -15.82 -6.58
CA SER A 204 18.11 -15.65 -5.25
C SER A 204 18.52 -14.30 -4.69
N LYS A 205 17.57 -13.38 -4.54
CA LYS A 205 17.72 -12.12 -3.81
C LYS A 205 17.20 -12.30 -2.38
N GLU A 206 17.93 -11.77 -1.40
CA GLU A 206 17.50 -11.77 0.01
C GLU A 206 16.42 -10.71 0.23
N TRP A 207 15.27 -11.15 0.75
CA TRP A 207 14.15 -10.28 1.12
C TRP A 207 14.09 -10.09 2.63
N ASN A 208 13.94 -8.84 3.06
CA ASN A 208 13.68 -8.52 4.45
C ASN A 208 12.18 -8.33 4.67
N CYS A 209 11.46 -9.39 5.04
CA CYS A 209 10.10 -9.30 5.53
C CYS A 209 10.11 -8.74 6.96
N CYS A 210 9.61 -7.54 7.16
CA CYS A 210 9.32 -7.02 8.49
C CYS A 210 7.95 -7.52 8.95
N GLU A 211 7.93 -8.52 9.83
CA GLU A 211 6.72 -8.90 10.56
C GLU A 211 6.30 -7.75 11.48
N SER A 212 5.22 -7.06 11.15
CA SER A 212 4.54 -6.17 12.08
C SER A 212 3.52 -6.98 12.88
N THR A 213 3.91 -7.46 14.06
CA THR A 213 2.97 -7.99 15.04
C THR A 213 2.04 -6.88 15.50
N ALA A 214 0.78 -6.96 15.07
CA ALA A 214 -0.30 -6.16 15.63
C ALA A 214 -0.69 -6.75 16.99
N HIS A 215 -0.52 -5.98 18.05
CA HIS A 215 -1.21 -6.13 19.34
C HIS A 215 -2.39 -5.14 19.41
#